data_4e69aa5a7d44fa6c8363864b976a6f03
#
_entry.id   4e69aa5a7d44fa6c8363864b976a6f03
#
_cell.length_a   1.000
_cell.length_b   1.000
_cell.length_c   1.000
_cell.angle_alpha   90.00
_cell.angle_beta   90.00
_cell.angle_gamma   90.00
#
_symmetry.space_group_name_H-M   'P 1'
#
loop_
_entity.id
_entity.type
_entity.pdbx_description
1 polymer ?
#
loop_
_entity_poly.entity_id
_entity_poly.type
_entity_poly.pdbx_seq_one_letter_code
_entity_poly.pdbx_strand_id
1 'polypeptide(L)'
;EYDGTGQCDVLIVLVRDRSTDTCKILTIDRNTMTPIRSLDDDGTYIDTDVFQISLAHAMSLDQEIRAENTVDAVSTLLGGHKIDGFAMVNMGAIQTVNDMVGGVTVTVEDDFPDSDTLIRGQTVTLHGEDAERFIRERKTVGDGLNDNRMKRQAQYEEAFMPVFQAKCSEDKTFPLDLYHALEDYMTTNISAKKFSRLALLLSDETPEEKLTIQGTDGFDEDGWQTFTPDEDSLQETILSLFYKEKK
;
A
#
# COMPACT_ATOMS: atom_id res chain seq x y z
N GLU A 1 -1.97 3.32 -20.84
CA GLU A 1 -2.85 2.26 -20.33
C GLU A 1 -2.02 1.35 -19.41
N TYR A 2 -2.56 1.05 -18.22
CA TYR A 2 -1.95 0.10 -17.30
C TYR A 2 -2.23 -1.32 -17.82
N ASP A 3 -1.18 -2.03 -18.23
CA ASP A 3 -1.28 -3.37 -18.84
C ASP A 3 -1.56 -4.50 -17.83
N GLY A 4 -1.69 -4.15 -16.56
CA GLY A 4 -2.02 -5.08 -15.50
C GLY A 4 -0.87 -6.01 -15.04
N THR A 5 0.34 -5.88 -15.53
CA THR A 5 1.45 -6.82 -15.24
C THR A 5 2.38 -6.38 -14.11
N GLY A 6 1.98 -5.42 -13.29
CA GLY A 6 2.83 -4.86 -12.22
C GLY A 6 2.96 -5.73 -10.99
N GLN A 7 4.06 -5.55 -10.29
CA GLN A 7 4.26 -6.02 -8.92
C GLN A 7 3.49 -5.13 -7.93
N CYS A 8 3.23 -5.63 -6.72
CA CYS A 8 2.67 -4.83 -5.65
C CYS A 8 3.78 -3.97 -4.99
N ASP A 9 3.68 -2.65 -5.09
CA ASP A 9 4.69 -1.74 -4.54
C ASP A 9 4.50 -1.46 -3.04
N VAL A 10 3.25 -1.47 -2.57
CA VAL A 10 2.88 -1.16 -1.18
C VAL A 10 1.92 -2.23 -0.67
N LEU A 11 2.27 -2.86 0.45
CA LEU A 11 1.44 -3.85 1.13
C LEU A 11 1.16 -3.38 2.56
N ILE A 12 -0.12 -3.20 2.85
CA ILE A 12 -0.58 -2.77 4.17
C ILE A 12 -1.61 -3.76 4.69
N VAL A 13 -1.39 -4.27 5.90
CA VAL A 13 -2.34 -5.11 6.62
C VAL A 13 -3.00 -4.29 7.72
N LEU A 14 -4.32 -4.20 7.68
CA LEU A 14 -5.14 -3.56 8.69
C LEU A 14 -5.80 -4.62 9.56
N VAL A 15 -5.48 -4.64 10.85
CA VAL A 15 -6.09 -5.55 11.82
C VAL A 15 -6.96 -4.75 12.79
N ARG A 16 -8.28 -5.02 12.77
CA ARG A 16 -9.23 -4.39 13.67
C ARG A 16 -9.55 -5.29 14.86
N ASP A 17 -9.29 -4.81 16.05
CA ASP A 17 -9.82 -5.42 17.26
C ASP A 17 -11.29 -5.02 17.47
N ARG A 18 -12.19 -5.99 17.35
CA ARG A 18 -13.64 -5.74 17.48
C ARG A 18 -14.08 -5.50 18.92
N SER A 19 -13.25 -5.82 19.91
CA SER A 19 -13.60 -5.64 21.33
C SER A 19 -13.31 -4.26 21.87
N THR A 20 -12.26 -3.61 21.32
CA THR A 20 -11.84 -2.24 21.65
C THR A 20 -12.22 -1.24 20.58
N ASP A 21 -12.56 -1.72 19.39
CA ASP A 21 -12.80 -0.97 18.15
C ASP A 21 -11.55 -0.21 17.66
N THR A 22 -10.35 -0.69 18.01
CA THR A 22 -9.07 -0.12 17.64
C THR A 22 -8.46 -0.82 16.43
N CYS A 23 -7.55 -0.14 15.74
CA CYS A 23 -6.83 -0.69 14.58
C CYS A 23 -5.32 -0.68 14.80
N LYS A 24 -4.67 -1.74 14.29
CA LYS A 24 -3.23 -1.81 14.09
C LYS A 24 -2.94 -1.89 12.60
N ILE A 25 -1.85 -1.23 12.19
CA ILE A 25 -1.39 -1.24 10.80
C ILE A 25 -0.02 -1.90 10.75
N LEU A 26 0.13 -2.90 9.87
CA LEU A 26 1.42 -3.47 9.51
C LEU A 26 1.74 -3.07 8.07
N THR A 27 2.89 -2.44 7.86
CA THR A 27 3.47 -2.26 6.53
C THR A 27 4.47 -3.38 6.27
N ILE A 28 4.32 -4.08 5.15
CA ILE A 28 5.20 -5.16 4.72
C ILE A 28 6.10 -4.64 3.61
N ASP A 29 7.42 -4.82 3.76
CA ASP A 29 8.36 -4.51 2.69
C ASP A 29 8.08 -5.38 1.46
N ARG A 30 8.03 -4.76 0.28
CA ARG A 30 7.73 -5.43 -0.98
C ARG A 30 8.73 -6.54 -1.35
N ASN A 31 9.97 -6.43 -0.86
CA ASN A 31 11.05 -7.36 -1.11
C ASN A 31 11.09 -8.51 -0.08
N THR A 32 10.10 -8.57 0.84
CA THR A 32 10.02 -9.61 1.87
C THR A 32 9.99 -10.99 1.23
N MET A 33 10.97 -11.82 1.59
CA MET A 33 11.07 -13.20 1.11
C MET A 33 10.08 -14.08 1.86
N THR A 34 9.17 -14.70 1.12
CA THR A 34 8.13 -15.59 1.67
C THR A 34 7.72 -16.63 0.64
N PRO A 35 7.21 -17.81 1.04
CA PRO A 35 6.62 -18.74 0.09
C PRO A 35 5.44 -18.09 -0.62
N ILE A 36 5.48 -18.09 -1.95
CA ILE A 36 4.37 -17.64 -2.82
C ILE A 36 4.03 -18.73 -3.82
N ARG A 37 2.78 -18.75 -4.24
CA ARG A 37 2.32 -19.69 -5.27
C ARG A 37 2.66 -19.17 -6.65
N SER A 38 3.39 -19.97 -7.42
CA SER A 38 3.57 -19.77 -8.85
C SER A 38 2.33 -20.30 -9.58
N LEU A 39 1.79 -19.50 -10.47
CA LEU A 39 0.58 -19.82 -11.24
C LEU A 39 0.92 -19.75 -12.74
N ASP A 40 0.18 -20.49 -13.56
CA ASP A 40 0.20 -20.29 -15.01
C ASP A 40 -0.70 -19.11 -15.43
N ASP A 41 -0.73 -18.83 -16.72
CA ASP A 41 -1.50 -17.71 -17.29
C ASP A 41 -3.00 -17.79 -16.97
N ASP A 42 -3.54 -19.00 -16.80
CA ASP A 42 -4.94 -19.25 -16.45
C ASP A 42 -5.19 -19.23 -14.92
N GLY A 43 -4.16 -18.98 -14.11
CA GLY A 43 -4.24 -18.98 -12.67
C GLY A 43 -4.19 -20.36 -12.02
N THR A 44 -3.81 -21.40 -12.78
CA THR A 44 -3.66 -22.74 -12.23
C THR A 44 -2.34 -22.84 -11.44
N TYR A 45 -2.41 -23.46 -10.26
CA TYR A 45 -1.26 -23.68 -9.42
C TYR A 45 -0.20 -24.56 -10.09
N ILE A 46 1.06 -24.11 -10.09
CA ILE A 46 2.21 -24.84 -10.60
C ILE A 46 3.06 -25.35 -9.42
N ASP A 47 3.57 -24.44 -8.58
CA ASP A 47 4.49 -24.75 -7.49
C ASP A 47 4.44 -23.64 -6.42
N THR A 48 5.20 -23.85 -5.33
CA THR A 48 5.40 -22.85 -4.28
C THR A 48 6.88 -22.68 -4.01
N ASP A 49 7.40 -21.50 -4.23
CA ASP A 49 8.79 -21.14 -4.01
C ASP A 49 8.91 -19.86 -3.18
N VAL A 50 10.10 -19.61 -2.62
CA VAL A 50 10.38 -18.41 -1.84
C VAL A 50 10.84 -17.30 -2.76
N PHE A 51 10.01 -16.26 -2.87
CA PHE A 51 10.28 -15.05 -3.66
C PHE A 51 9.92 -13.79 -2.87
N GLN A 52 10.21 -12.62 -3.46
CA GLN A 52 9.70 -11.35 -2.92
C GLN A 52 8.18 -11.35 -2.95
N ILE A 53 7.54 -10.96 -1.84
CA ILE A 53 6.08 -10.98 -1.69
C ILE A 53 5.35 -10.14 -2.76
N SER A 54 6.00 -9.10 -3.28
CA SER A 54 5.47 -8.26 -4.38
C SER A 54 5.20 -9.03 -5.66
N LEU A 55 5.92 -10.15 -5.90
CA LEU A 55 5.77 -10.99 -7.08
C LEU A 55 4.48 -11.82 -7.05
N ALA A 56 3.91 -12.08 -5.89
CA ALA A 56 2.63 -12.79 -5.79
C ALA A 56 1.53 -12.12 -6.65
N HIS A 57 1.57 -10.79 -6.73
CA HIS A 57 0.67 -10.01 -7.57
C HIS A 57 0.95 -10.12 -9.07
N ALA A 58 2.13 -10.52 -9.48
CA ALA A 58 2.53 -10.62 -10.89
C ALA A 58 2.30 -12.01 -11.52
N MET A 59 1.77 -12.99 -10.75
CA MET A 59 1.69 -14.40 -11.16
C MET A 59 0.50 -14.75 -12.05
N SER A 60 -0.36 -13.81 -12.43
CA SER A 60 -1.49 -14.05 -13.32
C SER A 60 -1.83 -12.80 -14.13
N LEU A 61 -2.62 -12.94 -15.18
CA LEU A 61 -3.20 -11.83 -15.92
C LEU A 61 -4.57 -11.41 -15.35
N ASP A 62 -5.24 -12.27 -14.59
CA ASP A 62 -6.52 -12.01 -13.96
C ASP A 62 -6.35 -11.22 -12.66
N GLN A 63 -7.07 -10.10 -12.53
CA GLN A 63 -6.94 -9.18 -11.38
C GLN A 63 -7.40 -9.79 -10.06
N GLU A 64 -8.44 -10.62 -10.08
CA GLU A 64 -8.94 -11.28 -8.87
C GLU A 64 -7.95 -12.35 -8.41
N ILE A 65 -7.44 -13.17 -9.33
CA ILE A 65 -6.42 -14.20 -9.03
C ILE A 65 -5.15 -13.57 -8.46
N ARG A 66 -4.70 -12.44 -9.02
CA ARG A 66 -3.55 -11.66 -8.49
C ARG A 66 -3.76 -11.23 -7.06
N ALA A 67 -4.93 -10.64 -6.79
CA ALA A 67 -5.28 -10.18 -5.46
C ALA A 67 -5.35 -11.36 -4.48
N GLU A 68 -5.99 -12.46 -4.85
CA GLU A 68 -6.08 -13.67 -4.03
C GLU A 68 -4.70 -14.28 -3.77
N ASN A 69 -3.82 -14.34 -4.77
CA ASN A 69 -2.46 -14.84 -4.60
C ASN A 69 -1.63 -13.95 -3.65
N THR A 70 -1.81 -12.63 -3.74
CA THR A 70 -1.18 -11.68 -2.80
C THR A 70 -1.71 -11.88 -1.37
N VAL A 71 -3.02 -12.06 -1.21
CA VAL A 71 -3.66 -12.37 0.08
C VAL A 71 -3.12 -13.67 0.67
N ASP A 72 -2.95 -14.70 -0.16
CA ASP A 72 -2.40 -16.00 0.26
C ASP A 72 -0.94 -15.86 0.73
N ALA A 73 -0.12 -15.11 0.00
CA ALA A 73 1.27 -14.83 0.37
C ALA A 73 1.35 -14.06 1.71
N VAL A 74 0.52 -13.03 1.90
CA VAL A 74 0.43 -12.28 3.18
C VAL A 74 -0.06 -13.19 4.31
N SER A 75 -1.06 -14.02 4.07
CA SER A 75 -1.54 -15.00 5.05
C SER A 75 -0.43 -15.98 5.45
N THR A 76 0.32 -16.49 4.47
CA THR A 76 1.44 -17.40 4.70
C THR A 76 2.55 -16.74 5.53
N LEU A 77 2.97 -15.53 5.17
CA LEU A 77 3.96 -14.75 5.93
C LEU A 77 3.51 -14.56 7.40
N LEU A 78 2.22 -14.30 7.61
CA LEU A 78 1.63 -14.07 8.93
C LEU A 78 1.18 -15.37 9.62
N GLY A 79 1.79 -16.52 9.33
CA GLY A 79 1.55 -17.78 10.03
C GLY A 79 0.20 -18.45 9.72
N GLY A 80 -0.37 -18.20 8.55
CA GLY A 80 -1.66 -18.78 8.10
C GLY A 80 -2.88 -18.07 8.64
N HIS A 81 -2.74 -16.89 9.22
CA HIS A 81 -3.89 -16.09 9.66
C HIS A 81 -4.75 -15.65 8.48
N LYS A 82 -6.07 -15.90 8.62
CA LYS A 82 -7.03 -15.57 7.58
C LYS A 82 -7.15 -14.07 7.38
N ILE A 83 -7.07 -13.63 6.13
CA ILE A 83 -7.38 -12.27 5.71
C ILE A 83 -8.85 -12.18 5.29
N ASP A 84 -9.64 -11.35 5.97
CA ASP A 84 -11.09 -11.25 5.78
C ASP A 84 -11.52 -10.42 4.56
N GLY A 85 -10.58 -9.75 3.91
CA GLY A 85 -10.85 -8.95 2.71
C GLY A 85 -9.64 -8.17 2.27
N PHE A 86 -9.69 -7.71 1.03
CA PHE A 86 -8.65 -6.92 0.41
C PHE A 86 -9.23 -5.76 -0.41
N ALA A 87 -8.43 -4.73 -0.60
CA ALA A 87 -8.63 -3.70 -1.60
C ALA A 87 -7.28 -3.46 -2.29
N MET A 88 -7.22 -3.71 -3.57
CA MET A 88 -6.06 -3.49 -4.41
C MET A 88 -6.33 -2.30 -5.31
N VAL A 89 -5.50 -1.28 -5.23
CA VAL A 89 -5.69 -0.02 -5.95
C VAL A 89 -4.51 0.21 -6.89
N ASN A 90 -4.78 0.47 -8.16
CA ASN A 90 -3.73 0.78 -9.12
C ASN A 90 -3.32 2.26 -9.06
N MET A 91 -2.16 2.57 -9.65
CA MET A 91 -1.57 3.92 -9.62
C MET A 91 -2.43 4.99 -10.31
N GLY A 92 -3.36 4.62 -11.20
CA GLY A 92 -4.30 5.55 -11.83
C GLY A 92 -5.24 6.24 -10.84
N ALA A 93 -5.43 5.65 -9.66
CA ALA A 93 -6.24 6.22 -8.59
C ALA A 93 -5.62 7.47 -7.95
N ILE A 94 -4.32 7.70 -8.07
CA ILE A 94 -3.60 8.77 -7.34
C ILE A 94 -4.24 10.14 -7.61
N GLN A 95 -4.48 10.47 -8.86
CA GLN A 95 -5.09 11.75 -9.25
C GLN A 95 -6.48 11.91 -8.61
N THR A 96 -7.30 10.87 -8.74
CA THR A 96 -8.67 10.86 -8.20
C THR A 96 -8.69 11.03 -6.69
N VAL A 97 -7.88 10.24 -5.97
CA VAL A 97 -7.80 10.30 -4.50
C VAL A 97 -7.32 11.68 -4.03
N ASN A 98 -6.24 12.18 -4.66
CA ASN A 98 -5.66 13.48 -4.36
C ASN A 98 -6.66 14.61 -4.54
N ASP A 99 -7.37 14.62 -5.66
CA ASP A 99 -8.31 15.73 -5.98
C ASP A 99 -9.58 15.65 -5.12
N MET A 100 -10.04 14.46 -4.77
CA MET A 100 -11.19 14.28 -3.88
C MET A 100 -10.94 14.80 -2.46
N VAL A 101 -9.71 14.67 -1.94
CA VAL A 101 -9.37 15.29 -0.64
C VAL A 101 -9.17 16.81 -0.75
N GLY A 102 -9.13 17.37 -1.96
CA GLY A 102 -8.93 18.80 -2.22
C GLY A 102 -7.49 19.18 -2.50
N GLY A 103 -6.64 18.20 -2.81
CA GLY A 103 -5.21 18.35 -3.06
C GLY A 103 -4.35 18.18 -1.80
N VAL A 104 -3.12 17.72 -1.99
CA VAL A 104 -2.13 17.52 -0.93
C VAL A 104 -1.01 18.53 -1.08
N THR A 105 -0.69 19.25 0.00
CA THR A 105 0.35 20.28 -0.01
C THR A 105 1.69 19.67 0.38
N VAL A 106 2.68 19.82 -0.50
CA VAL A 106 4.05 19.30 -0.33
C VAL A 106 5.08 20.38 -0.60
N THR A 107 6.33 20.17 -0.13
CA THR A 107 7.48 20.98 -0.55
C THR A 107 8.26 20.20 -1.60
N VAL A 108 8.46 20.79 -2.75
CA VAL A 108 9.19 20.19 -3.87
C VAL A 108 10.70 20.27 -3.59
N GLU A 109 11.33 19.15 -3.28
CA GLU A 109 12.76 19.08 -2.96
C GLU A 109 13.63 18.72 -4.17
N ASP A 110 13.05 18.02 -5.15
CA ASP A 110 13.73 17.59 -6.37
C ASP A 110 13.46 18.52 -7.55
N ASP A 111 14.32 18.46 -8.55
CA ASP A 111 14.10 19.13 -9.83
C ASP A 111 13.20 18.29 -10.73
N PHE A 112 12.12 18.88 -11.23
CA PHE A 112 11.18 18.30 -12.19
C PHE A 112 11.30 19.09 -13.52
N PRO A 113 12.22 18.73 -14.40
CA PRO A 113 12.57 19.54 -15.58
C PRO A 113 11.40 19.68 -16.58
N ASP A 114 10.46 18.73 -16.55
CA ASP A 114 9.32 18.71 -17.46
C ASP A 114 8.02 19.23 -16.80
N SER A 115 8.14 20.00 -15.69
CA SER A 115 6.99 20.57 -14.98
C SER A 115 7.14 22.06 -14.74
N ASP A 116 6.11 22.82 -15.10
CA ASP A 116 6.02 24.26 -14.82
C ASP A 116 5.45 24.55 -13.41
N THR A 117 4.93 23.53 -12.73
CA THR A 117 4.25 23.63 -11.43
C THR A 117 5.08 23.06 -10.29
N LEU A 118 5.83 21.98 -10.51
CA LEU A 118 6.68 21.32 -9.51
C LEU A 118 8.09 21.96 -9.51
N ILE A 119 8.17 23.17 -8.97
CA ILE A 119 9.41 23.94 -8.95
C ILE A 119 10.15 23.69 -7.64
N ARG A 120 11.40 23.26 -7.71
CA ARG A 120 12.24 22.99 -6.54
C ARG A 120 12.29 24.16 -5.56
N GLY A 121 12.12 23.85 -4.28
CA GLY A 121 12.08 24.80 -3.17
C GLY A 121 10.74 25.49 -2.96
N GLN A 122 9.73 25.22 -3.78
CA GLN A 122 8.39 25.74 -3.59
C GLN A 122 7.51 24.76 -2.83
N THR A 123 6.57 25.32 -2.04
CA THR A 123 5.46 24.57 -1.44
C THR A 123 4.24 24.73 -2.34
N VAL A 124 3.70 23.59 -2.81
CA VAL A 124 2.61 23.54 -3.77
C VAL A 124 1.51 22.60 -3.29
N THR A 125 0.26 22.90 -3.64
CA THR A 125 -0.84 21.95 -3.48
C THR A 125 -0.98 21.17 -4.79
N LEU A 126 -0.76 19.86 -4.70
CA LEU A 126 -0.80 18.96 -5.86
C LEU A 126 -2.23 18.73 -6.33
N HIS A 127 -2.45 18.76 -7.64
CA HIS A 127 -3.71 18.43 -8.30
C HIS A 127 -3.48 17.64 -9.57
N GLY A 128 -4.43 16.73 -9.90
CA GLY A 128 -4.42 15.95 -11.13
C GLY A 128 -3.09 15.26 -11.39
N GLU A 129 -2.53 15.52 -12.59
CA GLU A 129 -1.27 14.90 -13.04
C GLU A 129 -0.07 15.25 -12.16
N ASP A 130 -0.05 16.41 -11.51
CA ASP A 130 1.07 16.81 -10.64
C ASP A 130 1.19 15.89 -9.42
N ALA A 131 0.06 15.40 -8.87
CA ALA A 131 0.07 14.43 -7.78
C ALA A 131 0.69 13.09 -8.22
N GLU A 132 0.27 12.58 -9.38
CA GLU A 132 0.83 11.34 -9.92
C GLU A 132 2.32 11.52 -10.25
N ARG A 133 2.68 12.61 -10.93
CA ARG A 133 4.06 12.92 -11.29
C ARG A 133 4.96 13.02 -10.06
N PHE A 134 4.53 13.73 -9.02
CA PHE A 134 5.28 13.87 -7.78
C PHE A 134 5.59 12.51 -7.11
N ILE A 135 4.62 11.59 -7.10
CA ILE A 135 4.73 10.29 -6.44
C ILE A 135 5.51 9.27 -7.29
N ARG A 136 5.34 9.29 -8.62
CA ARG A 136 5.81 8.22 -9.51
C ARG A 136 7.11 8.53 -10.25
N GLU A 137 7.29 9.76 -10.69
CA GLU A 137 8.40 10.11 -11.56
C GLU A 137 9.75 9.89 -10.88
N ARG A 138 10.69 9.24 -11.59
CA ARG A 138 11.99 8.87 -11.04
C ARG A 138 13.13 9.22 -11.98
N LYS A 139 13.11 8.66 -13.20
CA LYS A 139 14.29 8.68 -14.10
C LYS A 139 14.68 10.09 -14.56
N THR A 140 13.73 10.99 -14.65
CA THR A 140 13.88 12.38 -15.11
C THR A 140 13.94 13.36 -13.95
N VAL A 141 13.76 12.93 -12.71
CA VAL A 141 13.63 13.78 -11.52
C VAL A 141 14.84 13.64 -10.61
N GLY A 142 15.42 14.76 -10.20
CA GLY A 142 16.57 14.82 -9.31
C GLY A 142 17.76 14.04 -9.85
N ASP A 143 18.31 13.12 -9.05
CA ASP A 143 19.42 12.23 -9.43
C ASP A 143 18.96 10.92 -10.10
N GLY A 144 17.66 10.73 -10.27
CA GLY A 144 17.06 9.52 -10.86
C GLY A 144 17.08 8.30 -9.94
N LEU A 145 17.53 8.42 -8.70
CA LEU A 145 17.64 7.33 -7.75
C LEU A 145 16.28 7.01 -7.07
N ASN A 146 16.14 5.77 -6.61
CA ASN A 146 14.92 5.33 -5.96
C ASN A 146 14.66 6.02 -4.61
N ASP A 147 15.73 6.34 -3.89
CA ASP A 147 15.64 6.92 -2.54
C ASP A 147 14.89 8.26 -2.54
N ASN A 148 15.09 9.10 -3.55
CA ASN A 148 14.38 10.38 -3.67
C ASN A 148 12.89 10.18 -3.94
N ARG A 149 12.54 9.19 -4.77
CA ARG A 149 11.12 8.81 -4.98
C ARG A 149 10.49 8.33 -3.68
N MET A 150 11.16 7.48 -2.91
CA MET A 150 10.66 6.99 -1.62
C MET A 150 10.46 8.13 -0.61
N LYS A 151 11.37 9.12 -0.57
CA LYS A 151 11.21 10.31 0.27
C LYS A 151 9.97 11.13 -0.12
N ARG A 152 9.74 11.34 -1.43
CA ARG A 152 8.54 12.03 -1.91
C ARG A 152 7.25 11.27 -1.57
N GLN A 153 7.26 9.95 -1.71
CA GLN A 153 6.12 9.11 -1.31
C GLN A 153 5.83 9.23 0.18
N ALA A 154 6.84 9.18 1.04
CA ALA A 154 6.70 9.37 2.48
C ALA A 154 6.19 10.79 2.83
N GLN A 155 6.71 11.82 2.18
CA GLN A 155 6.25 13.20 2.35
C GLN A 155 4.78 13.36 1.96
N TYR A 156 4.39 12.75 0.82
CA TYR A 156 3.00 12.78 0.36
C TYR A 156 2.07 12.05 1.35
N GLU A 157 2.44 10.87 1.81
CA GLU A 157 1.66 10.10 2.78
C GLU A 157 1.45 10.88 4.08
N GLU A 158 2.51 11.48 4.62
CA GLU A 158 2.46 12.30 5.83
C GLU A 158 1.52 13.51 5.66
N ALA A 159 1.57 14.16 4.50
CA ALA A 159 0.72 15.31 4.19
C ALA A 159 -0.73 14.91 3.84
N PHE A 160 -0.95 13.74 3.26
CA PHE A 160 -2.26 13.23 2.86
C PHE A 160 -3.16 12.90 4.05
N MET A 161 -2.64 12.23 5.08
CA MET A 161 -3.44 11.72 6.19
C MET A 161 -4.24 12.81 6.93
N PRO A 162 -3.67 13.97 7.29
CA PRO A 162 -4.44 15.04 7.94
C PRO A 162 -5.57 15.59 7.06
N VAL A 163 -5.33 15.69 5.74
CA VAL A 163 -6.34 16.21 4.80
C VAL A 163 -7.48 15.19 4.65
N PHE A 164 -7.17 13.91 4.53
CA PHE A 164 -8.15 12.84 4.50
C PHE A 164 -9.00 12.79 5.78
N GLN A 165 -8.37 12.90 6.95
CA GLN A 165 -9.06 12.95 8.24
C GLN A 165 -10.00 14.14 8.34
N ALA A 166 -9.56 15.33 7.90
CA ALA A 166 -10.40 16.52 7.87
C ALA A 166 -11.64 16.31 6.98
N LYS A 167 -11.46 15.77 5.76
CA LYS A 167 -12.57 15.44 4.86
C LYS A 167 -13.57 14.47 5.47
N CYS A 168 -13.10 13.39 6.08
CA CYS A 168 -13.95 12.42 6.76
C CYS A 168 -14.68 13.02 7.98
N SER A 169 -14.08 14.00 8.65
CA SER A 169 -14.69 14.72 9.77
C SER A 169 -15.80 15.66 9.31
N GLU A 170 -15.56 16.39 8.21
CA GLU A 170 -16.50 17.33 7.59
C GLU A 170 -17.70 16.60 6.97
N ASP A 171 -17.43 15.50 6.28
CA ASP A 171 -18.44 14.69 5.59
C ASP A 171 -18.24 13.20 5.84
N LYS A 172 -19.12 12.62 6.65
CA LYS A 172 -19.10 11.18 6.97
C LYS A 172 -19.50 10.28 5.80
N THR A 173 -20.02 10.84 4.68
CA THR A 173 -20.30 10.10 3.44
C THR A 173 -19.11 10.08 2.49
N PHE A 174 -18.13 10.96 2.68
CA PHE A 174 -16.93 11.07 1.85
C PHE A 174 -16.24 9.73 1.55
N PRO A 175 -16.02 8.81 2.52
CA PRO A 175 -15.43 7.52 2.21
C PRO A 175 -16.28 6.61 1.31
N LEU A 176 -17.59 6.77 1.29
CA LEU A 176 -18.47 6.08 0.36
C LEU A 176 -18.33 6.64 -1.05
N ASP A 177 -18.29 7.94 -1.18
CA ASP A 177 -18.07 8.62 -2.46
C ASP A 177 -16.68 8.28 -3.02
N LEU A 178 -15.67 8.23 -2.16
CA LEU A 178 -14.33 7.80 -2.52
C LEU A 178 -14.31 6.34 -3.04
N TYR A 179 -15.03 5.42 -2.37
CA TYR A 179 -15.16 4.05 -2.85
C TYR A 179 -15.68 3.98 -4.28
N HIS A 180 -16.78 4.70 -4.56
CA HIS A 180 -17.38 4.72 -5.89
C HIS A 180 -16.49 5.37 -6.95
N ALA A 181 -15.75 6.41 -6.59
CA ALA A 181 -14.78 7.04 -7.49
C ALA A 181 -13.58 6.14 -7.81
N LEU A 182 -13.30 5.15 -6.96
CA LEU A 182 -12.19 4.20 -7.13
C LEU A 182 -12.59 2.90 -7.82
N GLU A 183 -13.87 2.65 -8.14
CA GLU A 183 -14.33 1.37 -8.70
C GLU A 183 -13.55 0.96 -9.96
N ASP A 184 -13.23 1.91 -10.86
CA ASP A 184 -12.47 1.64 -12.08
C ASP A 184 -10.95 1.42 -11.83
N TYR A 185 -10.46 1.74 -10.65
CA TYR A 185 -9.05 1.64 -10.26
C TYR A 185 -8.80 0.57 -9.19
N MET A 186 -9.86 -0.09 -8.71
CA MET A 186 -9.79 -0.94 -7.54
C MET A 186 -10.38 -2.33 -7.79
N THR A 187 -9.60 -3.37 -7.45
CA THR A 187 -10.11 -4.73 -7.32
C THR A 187 -10.25 -5.05 -5.83
N THR A 188 -11.45 -5.45 -5.41
CA THR A 188 -11.74 -5.65 -3.98
C THR A 188 -12.87 -6.66 -3.77
N ASN A 189 -12.80 -7.40 -2.66
CA ASN A 189 -13.87 -8.25 -2.16
C ASN A 189 -14.61 -7.67 -0.95
N ILE A 190 -14.31 -6.42 -0.57
CA ILE A 190 -15.05 -5.72 0.50
C ILE A 190 -16.12 -4.81 -0.09
N SER A 191 -17.30 -4.78 0.55
CA SER A 191 -18.37 -3.90 0.13
C SER A 191 -18.06 -2.43 0.43
N ALA A 192 -18.69 -1.51 -0.33
CA ALA A 192 -18.59 -0.06 -0.11
C ALA A 192 -18.88 0.32 1.36
N LYS A 193 -19.88 -0.33 1.99
CA LYS A 193 -20.19 -0.11 3.41
C LYS A 193 -19.05 -0.53 4.35
N LYS A 194 -18.36 -1.66 4.05
CA LYS A 194 -17.22 -2.13 4.87
C LYS A 194 -16.03 -1.22 4.67
N PHE A 195 -15.75 -0.82 3.43
CA PHE A 195 -14.70 0.15 3.09
C PHE A 195 -14.91 1.47 3.82
N SER A 196 -16.08 2.08 3.66
CA SER A 196 -16.43 3.35 4.30
C SER A 196 -16.28 3.30 5.83
N ARG A 197 -16.72 2.21 6.47
CA ARG A 197 -16.55 2.03 7.91
C ARG A 197 -15.08 1.93 8.33
N LEU A 198 -14.24 1.21 7.57
CA LEU A 198 -12.81 1.10 7.85
C LEU A 198 -12.10 2.44 7.65
N ALA A 199 -12.44 3.16 6.58
CA ALA A 199 -11.88 4.48 6.31
C ALA A 199 -12.24 5.52 7.39
N LEU A 200 -13.49 5.52 7.88
CA LEU A 200 -13.89 6.36 9.02
C LEU A 200 -13.14 5.98 10.30
N LEU A 201 -12.99 4.70 10.57
CA LEU A 201 -12.23 4.25 11.73
C LEU A 201 -10.77 4.73 11.70
N LEU A 202 -10.13 4.63 10.53
CA LEU A 202 -8.76 5.15 10.32
C LEU A 202 -8.67 6.68 10.38
N SER A 203 -9.77 7.38 10.10
CA SER A 203 -9.81 8.83 10.16
C SER A 203 -10.08 9.37 11.57
N ASP A 204 -10.87 8.67 12.37
CA ASP A 204 -11.23 9.10 13.73
C ASP A 204 -10.14 8.76 14.76
N GLU A 205 -9.36 7.71 14.52
CA GLU A 205 -8.30 7.28 15.41
C GLU A 205 -6.94 7.25 14.70
N THR A 206 -5.92 7.80 15.35
CA THR A 206 -4.55 7.45 14.98
C THR A 206 -4.40 5.96 15.29
N PRO A 207 -3.94 5.13 14.36
CA PRO A 207 -3.71 3.72 14.65
C PRO A 207 -2.88 3.58 15.93
N GLU A 208 -3.30 2.73 16.85
CA GLU A 208 -2.60 2.54 18.14
C GLU A 208 -1.13 2.20 17.92
N GLU A 209 -0.84 1.51 16.83
CA GLU A 209 0.51 1.07 16.51
C GLU A 209 0.70 0.91 14.99
N LYS A 210 1.73 1.56 14.45
CA LYS A 210 2.26 1.25 13.12
C LYS A 210 3.39 0.24 13.32
N LEU A 211 3.17 -0.98 12.83
CA LEU A 211 4.11 -2.09 12.95
C LEU A 211 4.92 -2.23 11.68
N THR A 212 6.16 -2.66 11.85
CA THR A 212 7.05 -3.11 10.78
C THR A 212 7.75 -4.39 11.23
N ILE A 213 8.02 -5.29 10.30
CA ILE A 213 8.81 -6.49 10.56
C ILE A 213 10.28 -6.09 10.43
N GLN A 214 11.11 -6.42 11.43
CA GLN A 214 12.55 -6.25 11.32
C GLN A 214 13.15 -7.40 10.52
N GLY A 215 14.30 -7.15 9.87
CA GLY A 215 14.96 -8.16 9.04
C GLY A 215 16.26 -7.64 8.44
N THR A 216 16.75 -8.35 7.46
CA THR A 216 18.01 -8.04 6.79
C THR A 216 17.80 -7.85 5.31
N ASP A 217 18.27 -6.72 4.80
CA ASP A 217 18.34 -6.43 3.36
C ASP A 217 19.47 -7.25 2.73
N GLY A 218 19.25 -7.72 1.50
CA GLY A 218 20.19 -8.49 0.73
C GLY A 218 19.93 -8.41 -0.76
N PHE A 219 20.61 -9.29 -1.51
CA PHE A 219 20.38 -9.47 -2.94
C PHE A 219 20.35 -10.98 -3.22
N ASP A 220 19.50 -11.39 -4.15
CA ASP A 220 19.49 -12.75 -4.67
C ASP A 220 20.62 -12.99 -5.70
N GLU A 221 20.67 -14.18 -6.27
CA GLU A 221 21.70 -14.59 -7.26
C GLU A 221 21.62 -13.77 -8.56
N ASP A 222 20.47 -13.23 -8.89
CA ASP A 222 20.21 -12.39 -10.06
C ASP A 222 20.42 -10.89 -9.78
N GLY A 223 20.75 -10.53 -8.53
CA GLY A 223 21.02 -9.15 -8.11
C GLY A 223 19.75 -8.35 -7.77
N TRP A 224 18.61 -9.00 -7.56
CA TRP A 224 17.39 -8.34 -7.07
C TRP A 224 17.45 -8.13 -5.57
N GLN A 225 16.94 -6.99 -5.11
CA GLN A 225 16.86 -6.69 -3.67
C GLN A 225 15.94 -7.67 -2.97
N THR A 226 16.38 -8.20 -1.83
CA THR A 226 15.63 -9.08 -0.95
C THR A 226 15.57 -8.51 0.46
N PHE A 227 14.51 -8.82 1.18
CA PHE A 227 14.37 -8.55 2.61
C PHE A 227 14.02 -9.86 3.31
N THR A 228 14.92 -10.35 4.15
CA THR A 228 14.69 -11.57 4.94
C THR A 228 14.19 -11.18 6.32
N PRO A 229 12.94 -11.49 6.67
CA PRO A 229 12.40 -11.23 8.01
C PRO A 229 13.20 -11.91 9.10
N ASP A 230 13.42 -11.22 10.21
CA ASP A 230 13.87 -11.84 11.44
C ASP A 230 12.73 -12.65 12.06
N GLU A 231 12.98 -13.91 12.39
CA GLU A 231 11.95 -14.84 12.86
C GLU A 231 11.32 -14.37 14.18
N ASP A 232 12.12 -13.86 15.11
CA ASP A 232 11.62 -13.39 16.41
C ASP A 232 10.77 -12.14 16.23
N SER A 233 11.21 -11.17 15.41
CA SER A 233 10.45 -9.96 15.08
C SER A 233 9.14 -10.28 14.36
N LEU A 234 9.17 -11.22 13.41
CA LEU A 234 7.96 -11.67 12.71
C LEU A 234 6.96 -12.31 13.69
N GLN A 235 7.46 -13.16 14.59
CA GLN A 235 6.62 -13.80 15.61
C GLN A 235 6.04 -12.79 16.59
N GLU A 236 6.83 -11.82 17.08
CA GLU A 236 6.35 -10.73 17.94
C GLU A 236 5.28 -9.89 17.23
N THR A 237 5.49 -9.58 15.97
CA THR A 237 4.52 -8.85 15.15
C THR A 237 3.21 -9.63 15.02
N ILE A 238 3.26 -10.93 14.72
CA ILE A 238 2.06 -11.80 14.65
C ILE A 238 1.33 -11.83 16.00
N LEU A 239 2.08 -11.99 17.09
CA LEU A 239 1.49 -11.99 18.43
C LEU A 239 0.82 -10.64 18.75
N SER A 240 1.49 -9.53 18.45
CA SER A 240 0.91 -8.20 18.62
C SER A 240 -0.37 -8.00 17.80
N LEU A 241 -0.38 -8.44 16.54
CA LEU A 241 -1.54 -8.26 15.65
C LEU A 241 -2.76 -9.06 16.08
N PHE A 242 -2.59 -10.33 16.45
CA PHE A 242 -3.70 -11.29 16.51
C PHE A 242 -4.00 -11.82 17.92
N TYR A 243 -3.12 -11.57 18.89
CA TYR A 243 -3.28 -12.14 20.23
C TYR A 243 -3.27 -11.06 21.30
N LYS A 244 -3.93 -11.34 22.40
CA LYS A 244 -3.91 -10.51 23.62
C LYS A 244 -3.23 -11.27 24.73
N GLU A 245 -2.45 -10.55 25.54
CA GLU A 245 -1.97 -11.12 26.79
C GLU A 245 -3.15 -11.55 27.67
N LYS A 246 -3.09 -12.76 28.18
CA LYS A 246 -4.05 -13.19 29.20
C LYS A 246 -3.69 -12.45 30.50
N LYS A 247 -4.56 -11.54 30.88
CA LYS A 247 -4.54 -10.96 32.24
C LYS A 247 -4.94 -12.00 33.29
#